data_aff54c540bc4c0d4879737e3ac6d9a14
#
_entry.id   aff54c540bc4c0d4879737e3ac6d9a14
#
_cell.length_a   1.000
_cell.length_b   1.000
_cell.length_c   1.000
_cell.angle_alpha   90.00
_cell.angle_beta   90.00
_cell.angle_gamma   90.00
#
_symmetry.space_group_name_H-M   'P 1'
#
loop_
_entity.id
_entity.type
_entity.pdbx_description
1 polymer ?
#
loop_
_entity_poly.entity_id
_entity_poly.type
_entity_poly.pdbx_seq_one_letter_code
_entity_poly.pdbx_strand_id
1 'polypeptide(L)'
;VTTQIAILIPCYNEELTIGDVVRSFRAELPDARIYVFDNNSTDKTVEAALDSGAIVMREPRRGKGFVVQSMFRRVDADVYVMVDGDATYPTELVHQLIAPVTNGEADMVVGSRLHPGLHSQFRQLNRWGNRLVLALLNSIFKVKLTDILSGYRAFNRKFVKGLPLFGGGFEIETELTIKAIARGMRIVEIPTVLTARPPGSHSKIKFFRDGMIILNTILALFRDYKPLTFFGSFGVLMILLALIPGLIIVVESIAKGTAVRLPLAVLATGLGLCGLLSLTVGLILHSIARRSQELEYQLEMLTDELRRDLPTNAGVSGVEAERP
;
A
#
# COMPACT_ATOMS: atom_id res chain seq x y z
N VAL A 1 -7.59 3.11 -29.97
CA VAL A 1 -6.50 3.63 -29.09
C VAL A 1 -5.82 2.42 -28.48
N THR A 2 -4.54 2.22 -28.78
CA THR A 2 -3.73 1.14 -28.17
C THR A 2 -3.48 1.47 -26.69
N THR A 3 -3.83 0.58 -25.79
CA THR A 3 -3.59 0.72 -24.33
C THR A 3 -2.09 0.86 -24.06
N GLN A 4 -1.67 1.94 -23.46
CA GLN A 4 -0.27 2.16 -23.10
C GLN A 4 0.05 1.44 -21.78
N ILE A 5 0.98 0.48 -21.82
CA ILE A 5 1.43 -0.29 -20.67
C ILE A 5 2.83 0.18 -20.26
N ALA A 6 2.99 0.44 -18.96
CA ALA A 6 4.29 0.75 -18.35
C ALA A 6 4.67 -0.31 -17.32
N ILE A 7 5.85 -0.91 -17.49
CA ILE A 7 6.47 -1.78 -16.49
C ILE A 7 7.38 -0.92 -15.62
N LEU A 8 7.20 -0.98 -14.31
CA LEU A 8 7.87 -0.17 -13.31
C LEU A 8 8.71 -1.06 -12.40
N ILE A 9 10.02 -0.93 -12.45
CA ILE A 9 10.97 -1.79 -11.73
C ILE A 9 11.80 -0.96 -10.76
N PRO A 10 11.52 -1.01 -9.44
CA PRO A 10 12.37 -0.40 -8.44
C PRO A 10 13.64 -1.23 -8.25
N CYS A 11 14.81 -0.62 -8.36
CA CYS A 11 16.10 -1.30 -8.27
C CYS A 11 17.03 -0.65 -7.25
N TYR A 12 17.74 -1.51 -6.51
CA TYR A 12 18.87 -1.15 -5.67
C TYR A 12 19.84 -2.32 -5.59
N ASN A 13 21.01 -2.20 -6.24
CA ASN A 13 22.04 -3.25 -6.32
C ASN A 13 21.46 -4.58 -6.83
N GLU A 14 21.00 -4.59 -8.09
CA GLU A 14 20.42 -5.74 -8.80
C GLU A 14 21.14 -6.00 -10.13
N GLU A 15 22.46 -5.72 -10.23
CA GLU A 15 23.25 -5.87 -11.46
C GLU A 15 23.16 -7.25 -12.10
N LEU A 16 23.00 -8.31 -11.25
CA LEU A 16 22.96 -9.71 -11.69
C LEU A 16 21.61 -10.11 -12.32
N THR A 17 20.55 -9.37 -12.06
CA THR A 17 19.18 -9.80 -12.38
C THR A 17 18.43 -8.85 -13.26
N ILE A 18 18.68 -7.55 -13.15
CA ILE A 18 17.87 -6.54 -13.81
C ILE A 18 17.85 -6.67 -15.35
N GLY A 19 18.97 -7.04 -15.95
CA GLY A 19 19.05 -7.23 -17.39
C GLY A 19 18.12 -8.35 -17.90
N ASP A 20 18.08 -9.48 -17.18
CA ASP A 20 17.20 -10.61 -17.51
C ASP A 20 15.73 -10.25 -17.30
N VAL A 21 15.40 -9.55 -16.20
CA VAL A 21 14.03 -9.08 -15.92
C VAL A 21 13.54 -8.18 -17.06
N VAL A 22 14.33 -7.20 -17.48
CA VAL A 22 13.98 -6.29 -18.59
C VAL A 22 13.76 -7.06 -19.89
N ARG A 23 14.68 -7.96 -20.24
CA ARG A 23 14.57 -8.77 -21.49
C ARG A 23 13.33 -9.67 -21.46
N SER A 24 13.05 -10.31 -20.34
CA SER A 24 11.89 -11.20 -20.20
C SER A 24 10.57 -10.42 -20.33
N PHE A 25 10.43 -9.26 -19.68
CA PHE A 25 9.23 -8.43 -19.86
C PHE A 25 9.09 -7.88 -21.28
N ARG A 26 10.20 -7.56 -21.96
CA ARG A 26 10.17 -7.13 -23.36
C ARG A 26 9.73 -8.25 -24.30
N ALA A 27 10.07 -9.50 -24.00
CA ALA A 27 9.60 -10.65 -24.76
C ALA A 27 8.09 -10.89 -24.59
N GLU A 28 7.57 -10.74 -23.36
CA GLU A 28 6.15 -10.89 -23.07
C GLU A 28 5.30 -9.71 -23.57
N LEU A 29 5.80 -8.49 -23.48
CA LEU A 29 5.11 -7.26 -23.81
C LEU A 29 6.00 -6.35 -24.67
N PRO A 30 6.17 -6.63 -25.99
CA PRO A 30 7.07 -5.88 -26.88
C PRO A 30 6.77 -4.38 -26.97
N ASP A 31 5.49 -4.01 -26.89
CA ASP A 31 5.02 -2.62 -27.00
C ASP A 31 5.03 -1.86 -25.67
N ALA A 32 5.29 -2.54 -24.54
CA ALA A 32 5.32 -1.91 -23.23
C ALA A 32 6.58 -1.07 -23.03
N ARG A 33 6.43 0.07 -22.36
CA ARG A 33 7.56 0.87 -21.93
C ARG A 33 8.08 0.35 -20.59
N ILE A 34 9.35 -0.05 -20.54
CA ILE A 34 9.98 -0.59 -19.33
C ILE A 34 10.82 0.49 -18.67
N TYR A 35 10.46 0.85 -17.45
CA TYR A 35 11.13 1.86 -16.63
C TYR A 35 11.82 1.19 -15.45
N VAL A 36 13.13 1.40 -15.33
CA VAL A 36 13.93 1.00 -14.18
C VAL A 36 14.21 2.25 -13.34
N PHE A 37 13.81 2.24 -12.08
CA PHE A 37 14.07 3.32 -11.14
C PHE A 37 15.21 2.92 -10.21
N ASP A 38 16.38 3.49 -10.45
CA ASP A 38 17.56 3.29 -9.60
C ASP A 38 17.45 4.07 -8.30
N ASN A 39 17.62 3.38 -7.18
CA ASN A 39 17.59 3.94 -5.83
C ASN A 39 19.00 4.07 -5.22
N ASN A 40 19.90 4.71 -5.92
CA ASN A 40 21.31 4.89 -5.54
C ASN A 40 22.09 3.57 -5.46
N SER A 41 22.01 2.74 -6.48
CA SER A 41 22.84 1.56 -6.63
C SER A 41 24.33 1.93 -6.66
N THR A 42 25.16 1.06 -6.13
CA THR A 42 26.62 1.21 -6.07
C THR A 42 27.35 0.17 -6.94
N ASP A 43 26.59 -0.71 -7.58
CA ASP A 43 27.02 -1.71 -8.55
C ASP A 43 26.68 -1.30 -9.99
N LYS A 44 26.74 -2.21 -10.93
CA LYS A 44 26.44 -1.96 -12.35
C LYS A 44 24.95 -2.10 -12.71
N THR A 45 24.04 -1.90 -11.76
CA THR A 45 22.59 -2.02 -12.00
C THR A 45 22.12 -1.09 -13.13
N VAL A 46 22.59 0.17 -13.14
CA VAL A 46 22.19 1.18 -14.13
C VAL A 46 22.65 0.79 -15.52
N GLU A 47 23.92 0.40 -15.68
CA GLU A 47 24.49 -0.05 -16.94
C GLU A 47 23.74 -1.27 -17.48
N ALA A 48 23.54 -2.30 -16.65
CA ALA A 48 22.82 -3.52 -17.03
C ALA A 48 21.37 -3.25 -17.47
N ALA A 49 20.69 -2.30 -16.85
CA ALA A 49 19.34 -1.87 -17.23
C ALA A 49 19.32 -1.15 -18.57
N LEU A 50 20.25 -0.21 -18.80
CA LEU A 50 20.38 0.53 -20.06
C LEU A 50 20.73 -0.40 -21.23
N ASP A 51 21.68 -1.30 -21.05
CA ASP A 51 22.11 -2.28 -22.06
C ASP A 51 20.97 -3.25 -22.47
N SER A 52 20.02 -3.46 -21.57
CA SER A 52 18.82 -4.27 -21.83
C SER A 52 17.68 -3.48 -22.46
N GLY A 53 17.86 -2.18 -22.71
CA GLY A 53 16.91 -1.30 -23.40
C GLY A 53 15.83 -0.71 -22.48
N ALA A 54 16.02 -0.68 -21.17
CA ALA A 54 15.11 -0.01 -20.24
C ALA A 54 15.30 1.52 -20.25
N ILE A 55 14.24 2.25 -19.92
CA ILE A 55 14.30 3.67 -19.61
C ILE A 55 14.70 3.81 -18.14
N VAL A 56 15.94 4.26 -17.88
CA VAL A 56 16.43 4.37 -16.51
C VAL A 56 16.15 5.77 -15.94
N MET A 57 15.58 5.80 -14.74
CA MET A 57 15.33 7.01 -13.98
C MET A 57 15.93 6.87 -12.58
N ARG A 58 16.42 7.97 -11.99
CA ARG A 58 17.01 7.97 -10.65
C ARG A 58 16.08 8.58 -9.62
N GLU A 59 15.97 7.94 -8.45
CA GLU A 59 15.36 8.49 -7.24
C GLU A 59 16.43 8.63 -6.14
N PRO A 60 16.82 9.86 -5.79
CA PRO A 60 17.92 10.09 -4.84
C PRO A 60 17.57 9.78 -3.39
N ARG A 61 16.28 9.81 -3.02
CA ARG A 61 15.84 9.47 -1.66
C ARG A 61 15.87 7.96 -1.49
N ARG A 62 16.66 7.47 -0.53
CA ARG A 62 16.77 6.03 -0.26
C ARG A 62 15.49 5.46 0.34
N GLY A 63 14.97 4.39 -0.27
CA GLY A 63 13.82 3.63 0.19
C GLY A 63 12.84 3.33 -0.93
N LYS A 64 12.31 2.09 -0.95
CA LYS A 64 11.40 1.59 -1.99
C LYS A 64 10.15 2.46 -2.14
N GLY A 65 9.61 2.97 -1.03
CA GLY A 65 8.44 3.83 -1.04
C GLY A 65 8.67 5.13 -1.81
N PHE A 66 9.84 5.78 -1.66
CA PHE A 66 10.17 6.97 -2.45
C PHE A 66 10.31 6.67 -3.94
N VAL A 67 10.83 5.49 -4.27
CA VAL A 67 10.90 5.02 -5.65
C VAL A 67 9.50 4.88 -6.24
N VAL A 68 8.58 4.20 -5.55
CA VAL A 68 7.20 4.01 -6.00
C VAL A 68 6.46 5.35 -6.16
N GLN A 69 6.63 6.28 -5.22
CA GLN A 69 6.11 7.66 -5.35
C GLN A 69 6.63 8.35 -6.61
N SER A 70 7.93 8.21 -6.89
CA SER A 70 8.57 8.79 -8.08
C SER A 70 8.05 8.16 -9.37
N MET A 71 7.87 6.84 -9.41
CA MET A 71 7.26 6.10 -10.52
C MET A 71 5.87 6.63 -10.84
N PHE A 72 4.97 6.67 -9.84
CA PHE A 72 3.59 7.07 -10.01
C PHE A 72 3.43 8.52 -10.44
N ARG A 73 4.34 9.39 -10.00
CA ARG A 73 4.34 10.80 -10.39
C ARG A 73 4.87 11.03 -11.79
N ARG A 74 5.97 10.37 -12.17
CA ARG A 74 6.75 10.69 -13.37
C ARG A 74 6.35 9.90 -14.62
N VAL A 75 5.80 8.69 -14.43
CA VAL A 75 5.37 7.85 -15.55
C VAL A 75 3.89 8.07 -15.83
N ASP A 76 3.53 8.15 -17.09
CA ASP A 76 2.17 8.24 -17.58
C ASP A 76 1.85 7.07 -18.51
N ALA A 77 0.78 6.32 -18.18
CA ALA A 77 0.31 5.15 -18.92
C ALA A 77 -1.16 4.87 -18.57
N ASP A 78 -1.80 3.95 -19.30
CA ASP A 78 -3.15 3.50 -18.98
C ASP A 78 -3.12 2.36 -17.94
N VAL A 79 -2.14 1.47 -18.08
CA VAL A 79 -1.89 0.33 -17.18
C VAL A 79 -0.44 0.36 -16.71
N TYR A 80 -0.26 0.16 -15.43
CA TYR A 80 1.05 0.12 -14.78
C TYR A 80 1.26 -1.26 -14.18
N VAL A 81 2.40 -1.85 -14.41
CA VAL A 81 2.83 -3.09 -13.77
C VAL A 81 4.07 -2.81 -12.94
N MET A 82 3.99 -2.98 -11.64
CA MET A 82 5.12 -2.88 -10.72
C MET A 82 5.65 -4.28 -10.42
N VAL A 83 6.95 -4.47 -10.49
CA VAL A 83 7.62 -5.74 -10.19
C VAL A 83 9.02 -5.50 -9.64
N ASP A 84 9.47 -6.35 -8.71
CA ASP A 84 10.83 -6.25 -8.15
C ASP A 84 11.89 -6.69 -9.18
N GLY A 85 13.08 -6.06 -9.13
CA GLY A 85 14.18 -6.31 -10.06
C GLY A 85 15.02 -7.54 -9.77
N ASP A 86 14.62 -8.39 -8.79
CA ASP A 86 15.40 -9.53 -8.28
C ASP A 86 15.13 -10.88 -8.97
N ALA A 87 14.41 -10.86 -10.10
CA ALA A 87 14.05 -12.01 -10.92
C ALA A 87 13.28 -13.13 -10.16
N THR A 88 12.58 -12.80 -9.08
CA THR A 88 11.81 -13.78 -8.32
C THR A 88 10.39 -13.96 -8.83
N TYR A 89 9.86 -13.04 -9.62
CA TYR A 89 8.50 -13.11 -10.16
C TYR A 89 8.49 -13.63 -11.60
N PRO A 90 7.60 -14.60 -11.94
CA PRO A 90 7.47 -15.10 -13.30
C PRO A 90 6.86 -14.03 -14.21
N THR A 91 7.54 -13.73 -15.31
CA THR A 91 7.13 -12.66 -16.24
C THR A 91 5.91 -13.07 -17.07
N GLU A 92 5.71 -14.35 -17.32
CA GLU A 92 4.58 -14.93 -18.09
C GLU A 92 3.22 -14.60 -17.46
N LEU A 93 3.18 -14.40 -16.13
CA LEU A 93 1.96 -14.03 -15.42
C LEU A 93 1.50 -12.60 -15.68
N VAL A 94 2.31 -11.79 -16.35
CA VAL A 94 1.98 -10.38 -16.60
C VAL A 94 0.65 -10.21 -17.33
N HIS A 95 0.34 -11.09 -18.28
CA HIS A 95 -0.92 -11.06 -19.03
C HIS A 95 -2.13 -11.28 -18.12
N GLN A 96 -2.02 -12.19 -17.15
CA GLN A 96 -3.08 -12.45 -16.18
C GLN A 96 -3.26 -11.27 -15.21
N LEU A 97 -2.16 -10.59 -14.81
CA LEU A 97 -2.24 -9.41 -13.94
C LEU A 97 -2.87 -8.21 -14.66
N ILE A 98 -2.58 -8.02 -15.94
CA ILE A 98 -3.07 -6.89 -16.72
C ILE A 98 -4.56 -7.04 -17.06
N ALA A 99 -5.01 -8.25 -17.40
CA ALA A 99 -6.34 -8.50 -17.93
C ALA A 99 -7.48 -7.91 -17.07
N PRO A 100 -7.55 -8.12 -15.73
CA PRO A 100 -8.63 -7.53 -14.94
C PRO A 100 -8.58 -5.99 -14.88
N VAL A 101 -7.38 -5.39 -15.03
CA VAL A 101 -7.22 -3.94 -15.08
C VAL A 101 -7.73 -3.38 -16.40
N THR A 102 -7.35 -4.00 -17.53
CA THR A 102 -7.74 -3.56 -18.87
C THR A 102 -9.23 -3.77 -19.14
N ASN A 103 -9.81 -4.83 -18.58
CA ASN A 103 -11.25 -5.09 -18.66
C ASN A 103 -12.09 -4.19 -17.75
N GLY A 104 -11.44 -3.37 -16.91
CA GLY A 104 -12.14 -2.53 -15.95
C GLY A 104 -12.75 -3.30 -14.77
N GLU A 105 -12.32 -4.51 -14.51
CA GLU A 105 -12.79 -5.36 -13.40
C GLU A 105 -12.08 -5.03 -12.08
N ALA A 106 -10.81 -4.59 -12.15
CA ALA A 106 -9.99 -4.25 -11.00
C ALA A 106 -9.31 -2.89 -11.17
N ASP A 107 -9.10 -2.20 -10.05
CA ASP A 107 -8.28 -0.99 -9.97
C ASP A 107 -6.83 -1.33 -9.60
N MET A 108 -6.65 -2.43 -8.84
CA MET A 108 -5.36 -3.03 -8.52
C MET A 108 -5.45 -4.56 -8.59
N VAL A 109 -4.45 -5.19 -9.20
CA VAL A 109 -4.26 -6.65 -9.17
C VAL A 109 -2.96 -6.95 -8.41
N VAL A 110 -2.99 -7.96 -7.55
CA VAL A 110 -1.85 -8.39 -6.72
C VAL A 110 -1.49 -9.83 -7.08
N GLY A 111 -0.24 -10.07 -7.46
CA GLY A 111 0.32 -11.40 -7.59
C GLY A 111 0.56 -12.01 -6.21
N SER A 112 -0.39 -12.80 -5.70
CA SER A 112 -0.35 -13.36 -4.35
C SER A 112 0.55 -14.59 -4.26
N ARG A 113 1.57 -14.52 -3.41
CA ARG A 113 2.54 -15.59 -3.13
C ARG A 113 2.05 -16.60 -2.09
N LEU A 114 0.97 -16.28 -1.39
CA LEU A 114 0.44 -16.99 -0.24
C LEU A 114 -0.95 -17.54 -0.48
N HIS A 115 -1.38 -17.60 -1.74
CA HIS A 115 -2.69 -18.12 -2.11
C HIS A 115 -2.84 -19.57 -1.62
N PRO A 116 -4.01 -19.96 -1.05
CA PRO A 116 -4.29 -21.34 -0.67
C PRO A 116 -4.09 -22.28 -1.87
N GLY A 117 -3.26 -23.30 -1.72
CA GLY A 117 -2.92 -24.25 -2.79
C GLY A 117 -1.53 -24.09 -3.39
N LEU A 118 -0.80 -23.02 -3.07
CA LEU A 118 0.59 -22.87 -3.47
C LEU A 118 1.55 -23.45 -2.40
N HIS A 119 2.50 -24.28 -2.83
CA HIS A 119 3.64 -24.69 -1.99
C HIS A 119 4.66 -23.56 -1.97
N SER A 120 4.60 -22.67 -0.97
CA SER A 120 5.54 -21.56 -0.87
C SER A 120 6.84 -21.99 -0.19
N GLN A 121 7.99 -21.59 -0.76
CA GLN A 121 9.34 -21.81 -0.20
C GLN A 121 9.69 -20.82 0.94
N PHE A 122 8.72 -20.08 1.48
CA PHE A 122 8.95 -19.13 2.58
C PHE A 122 9.35 -19.84 3.88
N ARG A 123 10.34 -19.29 4.59
CA ARG A 123 10.69 -19.71 5.96
C ARG A 123 9.44 -19.63 6.86
N GLN A 124 9.24 -20.65 7.68
CA GLN A 124 8.05 -20.76 8.55
C GLN A 124 7.82 -19.53 9.43
N LEU A 125 8.88 -18.92 9.94
CA LEU A 125 8.81 -17.73 10.80
C LEU A 125 8.21 -16.50 10.05
N ASN A 126 8.55 -16.32 8.77
CA ASN A 126 7.98 -15.26 7.94
C ASN A 126 6.48 -15.49 7.67
N ARG A 127 6.05 -16.76 7.61
CA ARG A 127 4.63 -17.11 7.44
C ARG A 127 3.77 -16.71 8.64
N TRP A 128 4.26 -16.93 9.87
CA TRP A 128 3.53 -16.57 11.08
C TRP A 128 3.35 -15.06 11.22
N GLY A 129 4.43 -14.30 11.05
CA GLY A 129 4.38 -12.84 11.08
C GLY A 129 3.42 -12.27 10.02
N ASN A 130 3.52 -12.76 8.79
CA ASN A 130 2.63 -12.31 7.71
C ASN A 130 1.17 -12.72 7.95
N ARG A 131 0.89 -13.93 8.48
CA ARG A 131 -0.47 -14.35 8.85
C ARG A 131 -1.08 -13.46 9.93
N LEU A 132 -0.30 -13.08 10.95
CA LEU A 132 -0.76 -12.20 12.01
C LEU A 132 -1.11 -10.82 11.45
N VAL A 133 -0.24 -10.25 10.63
CA VAL A 133 -0.44 -8.96 9.97
C VAL A 133 -1.67 -9.00 9.06
N LEU A 134 -1.83 -10.06 8.25
CA LEU A 134 -3.00 -10.28 7.40
C LEU A 134 -4.29 -10.45 8.20
N ALA A 135 -4.26 -11.24 9.28
CA ALA A 135 -5.43 -11.45 10.13
C ALA A 135 -5.89 -10.12 10.76
N LEU A 136 -4.94 -9.32 11.25
CA LEU A 136 -5.20 -7.99 11.80
C LEU A 136 -5.84 -7.08 10.74
N LEU A 137 -5.22 -6.98 9.56
CA LEU A 137 -5.71 -6.13 8.47
C LEU A 137 -7.10 -6.60 7.99
N ASN A 138 -7.26 -7.89 7.72
CA ASN A 138 -8.52 -8.46 7.26
C ASN A 138 -9.66 -8.24 8.28
N SER A 139 -9.34 -8.35 9.58
CA SER A 139 -10.30 -8.08 10.66
C SER A 139 -10.69 -6.60 10.73
N ILE A 140 -9.71 -5.70 10.70
CA ILE A 140 -9.91 -4.25 10.80
C ILE A 140 -10.69 -3.71 9.59
N PHE A 141 -10.28 -4.10 8.39
CA PHE A 141 -10.83 -3.58 7.14
C PHE A 141 -11.95 -4.43 6.55
N LYS A 142 -12.27 -5.59 7.15
CA LYS A 142 -13.32 -6.54 6.74
C LYS A 142 -13.14 -7.02 5.29
N VAL A 143 -11.91 -7.33 4.90
CA VAL A 143 -11.53 -7.86 3.60
C VAL A 143 -10.99 -9.28 3.72
N LYS A 144 -10.78 -9.96 2.59
CA LYS A 144 -10.25 -11.34 2.53
C LYS A 144 -9.05 -11.37 1.59
N LEU A 145 -7.97 -10.69 1.96
CA LEU A 145 -6.72 -10.71 1.21
C LEU A 145 -5.81 -11.82 1.72
N THR A 146 -4.99 -12.34 0.80
CA THR A 146 -4.03 -13.43 1.08
C THR A 146 -2.59 -12.96 1.09
N ASP A 147 -2.24 -11.88 0.36
CA ASP A 147 -0.88 -11.31 0.34
C ASP A 147 -0.88 -9.79 0.16
N ILE A 148 -0.46 -9.05 1.17
CA ILE A 148 -0.35 -7.59 1.12
C ILE A 148 1.06 -7.08 0.89
N LEU A 149 2.07 -7.96 0.92
CA LEU A 149 3.48 -7.61 0.80
C LEU A 149 4.08 -8.00 -0.55
N SER A 150 3.26 -8.43 -1.51
CA SER A 150 3.73 -8.73 -2.85
C SER A 150 4.13 -7.46 -3.59
N GLY A 151 5.32 -7.47 -4.20
CA GLY A 151 5.81 -6.41 -5.09
C GLY A 151 5.33 -6.53 -6.54
N TYR A 152 4.66 -7.65 -6.92
CA TYR A 152 4.14 -7.84 -8.27
C TYR A 152 2.68 -7.41 -8.34
N ARG A 153 2.43 -6.27 -8.95
CA ARG A 153 1.11 -5.65 -8.99
C ARG A 153 0.83 -4.98 -10.32
N ALA A 154 -0.42 -5.00 -10.74
CA ALA A 154 -0.90 -4.15 -11.84
C ALA A 154 -1.91 -3.13 -11.33
N PHE A 155 -1.95 -1.95 -11.96
CA PHE A 155 -2.80 -0.83 -11.55
C PHE A 155 -3.38 -0.14 -12.78
N ASN A 156 -4.57 0.43 -12.65
CA ASN A 156 -5.08 1.37 -13.62
C ASN A 156 -4.57 2.80 -13.36
N ARG A 157 -4.75 3.69 -14.32
CA ARG A 157 -4.36 5.09 -14.23
C ARG A 157 -5.04 5.82 -13.06
N LYS A 158 -6.32 5.54 -12.79
CA LYS A 158 -7.07 6.15 -11.69
C LYS A 158 -6.42 5.84 -10.35
N PHE A 159 -6.01 4.59 -10.14
CA PHE A 159 -5.29 4.18 -8.94
C PHE A 159 -4.00 4.96 -8.77
N VAL A 160 -3.15 4.95 -9.81
CA VAL A 160 -1.79 5.53 -9.74
C VAL A 160 -1.82 7.04 -9.53
N LYS A 161 -2.70 7.75 -10.24
CA LYS A 161 -2.77 9.22 -10.17
C LYS A 161 -3.65 9.75 -9.04
N GLY A 162 -4.58 8.92 -8.52
CA GLY A 162 -5.49 9.32 -7.45
C GLY A 162 -5.00 8.97 -6.03
N LEU A 163 -3.93 8.19 -5.86
CA LEU A 163 -3.53 7.70 -4.55
C LEU A 163 -2.28 8.42 -4.02
N PRO A 164 -2.40 9.34 -3.04
CA PRO A 164 -1.25 9.96 -2.40
C PRO A 164 -0.50 8.92 -1.54
N LEU A 165 0.82 8.79 -1.72
CA LEU A 165 1.68 7.87 -1.00
C LEU A 165 2.67 8.64 -0.13
N PHE A 166 2.90 8.16 1.10
CA PHE A 166 3.76 8.81 2.09
C PHE A 166 4.86 7.89 2.63
N GLY A 167 4.68 6.57 2.61
CA GLY A 167 5.67 5.59 3.06
C GLY A 167 6.98 5.70 2.28
N GLY A 168 8.11 5.63 2.98
CA GLY A 168 9.43 5.73 2.37
C GLY A 168 10.14 4.39 2.19
N GLY A 169 9.66 3.31 2.83
CA GLY A 169 10.32 2.01 2.88
C GLY A 169 9.52 0.85 2.26
N PHE A 170 9.70 -0.33 2.84
CA PHE A 170 9.02 -1.57 2.41
C PHE A 170 7.56 -1.66 2.88
N GLU A 171 7.10 -0.72 3.69
CA GLU A 171 5.70 -0.59 4.07
C GLU A 171 4.80 -0.12 2.91
N ILE A 172 5.39 0.29 1.80
CA ILE A 172 4.67 0.87 0.67
C ILE A 172 3.62 -0.07 0.09
N GLU A 173 3.89 -1.38 0.00
CA GLU A 173 2.92 -2.37 -0.47
C GLU A 173 1.71 -2.46 0.45
N THR A 174 1.94 -2.37 1.76
CA THR A 174 0.89 -2.33 2.78
C THR A 174 0.08 -1.03 2.66
N GLU A 175 0.74 0.10 2.49
CA GLU A 175 0.11 1.40 2.30
C GLU A 175 -0.77 1.43 1.05
N LEU A 176 -0.28 0.94 -0.10
CA LEU A 176 -1.04 0.81 -1.33
C LEU A 176 -2.33 0.00 -1.11
N THR A 177 -2.20 -1.14 -0.42
CA THR A 177 -3.34 -2.04 -0.17
C THR A 177 -4.38 -1.40 0.75
N ILE A 178 -3.96 -0.84 1.89
CA ILE A 178 -4.89 -0.23 2.86
C ILE A 178 -5.59 0.99 2.27
N LYS A 179 -4.87 1.84 1.55
CA LYS A 179 -5.45 3.02 0.90
C LYS A 179 -6.41 2.65 -0.22
N ALA A 180 -6.12 1.60 -0.99
CA ALA A 180 -7.05 1.07 -1.98
C ALA A 180 -8.36 0.60 -1.32
N ILE A 181 -8.27 -0.18 -0.24
CA ILE A 181 -9.44 -0.64 0.51
C ILE A 181 -10.24 0.54 1.08
N ALA A 182 -9.55 1.51 1.69
CA ALA A 182 -10.18 2.67 2.31
C ALA A 182 -10.95 3.55 1.31
N ARG A 183 -10.50 3.56 0.05
CA ARG A 183 -11.16 4.28 -1.05
C ARG A 183 -12.16 3.44 -1.84
N GLY A 184 -12.44 2.21 -1.39
CA GLY A 184 -13.39 1.31 -2.07
C GLY A 184 -12.94 0.85 -3.45
N MET A 185 -11.63 0.86 -3.72
CA MET A 185 -11.07 0.37 -4.99
C MET A 185 -11.13 -1.15 -5.05
N ARG A 186 -11.34 -1.68 -6.25
CA ARG A 186 -11.46 -3.13 -6.49
C ARG A 186 -10.08 -3.77 -6.57
N ILE A 187 -9.83 -4.74 -5.69
CA ILE A 187 -8.59 -5.49 -5.61
C ILE A 187 -8.86 -6.94 -6.01
N VAL A 188 -8.07 -7.45 -6.94
CA VAL A 188 -8.08 -8.86 -7.36
C VAL A 188 -6.73 -9.47 -7.04
N GLU A 189 -6.70 -10.71 -6.54
CA GLU A 189 -5.49 -11.47 -6.28
C GLU A 189 -5.34 -12.61 -7.28
N ILE A 190 -4.13 -12.75 -7.85
CA ILE A 190 -3.78 -13.82 -8.78
C ILE A 190 -2.68 -14.67 -8.14
N PRO A 191 -2.85 -16.00 -8.05
CA PRO A 191 -1.83 -16.89 -7.50
C PRO A 191 -0.51 -16.75 -8.25
N THR A 192 0.59 -16.52 -7.52
CA THR A 192 1.92 -16.33 -8.09
C THR A 192 2.93 -17.22 -7.38
N VAL A 193 3.61 -18.09 -8.12
CA VAL A 193 4.70 -18.92 -7.61
C VAL A 193 6.01 -18.15 -7.79
N LEU A 194 6.75 -17.93 -6.71
CA LEU A 194 8.07 -17.32 -6.79
C LEU A 194 9.11 -18.33 -7.30
N THR A 195 9.99 -17.87 -8.16
CA THR A 195 11.22 -18.57 -8.51
C THR A 195 12.32 -18.31 -7.47
N ALA A 196 13.27 -19.23 -7.38
CA ALA A 196 14.43 -19.05 -6.51
C ALA A 196 15.27 -17.87 -7.02
N ARG A 197 15.81 -17.07 -6.11
CA ARG A 197 16.77 -16.01 -6.49
C ARG A 197 18.02 -16.63 -7.10
N PRO A 198 18.59 -16.00 -8.13
CA PRO A 198 19.89 -16.41 -8.64
C PRO A 198 20.98 -16.38 -7.55
N PRO A 199 22.00 -17.24 -7.65
CA PRO A 199 23.14 -17.21 -6.73
C PRO A 199 23.80 -15.84 -6.72
N GLY A 200 24.11 -15.32 -5.52
CA GLY A 200 24.71 -13.98 -5.35
C GLY A 200 23.71 -12.84 -5.10
N SER A 201 22.41 -13.03 -5.35
CA SER A 201 21.38 -12.05 -4.98
C SER A 201 20.87 -12.30 -3.56
N HIS A 202 20.85 -11.25 -2.71
CA HIS A 202 20.45 -11.34 -1.32
C HIS A 202 19.21 -10.50 -1.00
N SER A 203 18.34 -11.03 -0.11
CA SER A 203 17.20 -10.27 0.39
C SER A 203 17.65 -9.06 1.21
N LYS A 204 17.13 -7.89 0.90
CA LYS A 204 17.43 -6.61 1.59
C LYS A 204 16.47 -6.35 2.76
N ILE A 205 15.48 -7.22 2.99
CA ILE A 205 14.46 -7.10 4.05
C ILE A 205 15.06 -7.58 5.39
N LYS A 206 14.99 -6.70 6.40
CA LYS A 206 15.35 -7.00 7.79
C LYS A 206 14.10 -7.35 8.57
N PHE A 207 13.85 -8.64 8.82
CA PHE A 207 12.59 -9.19 9.34
C PHE A 207 12.00 -8.43 10.53
N PHE A 208 12.77 -8.23 11.62
CA PHE A 208 12.24 -7.55 12.81
C PHE A 208 12.00 -6.07 12.59
N ARG A 209 12.95 -5.36 11.99
CA ARG A 209 12.85 -3.92 11.79
C ARG A 209 11.72 -3.58 10.82
N ASP A 210 11.70 -4.25 9.67
CA ASP A 210 10.73 -3.96 8.63
C ASP A 210 9.33 -4.47 9.05
N GLY A 211 9.25 -5.59 9.79
CA GLY A 211 8.02 -6.07 10.40
C GLY A 211 7.39 -5.08 11.40
N MET A 212 8.21 -4.43 12.25
CA MET A 212 7.73 -3.38 13.16
C MET A 212 7.27 -2.14 12.40
N ILE A 213 7.96 -1.76 11.34
CA ILE A 213 7.55 -0.63 10.49
C ILE A 213 6.20 -0.93 9.84
N ILE A 214 6.01 -2.13 9.28
CA ILE A 214 4.74 -2.56 8.69
C ILE A 214 3.61 -2.54 9.73
N LEU A 215 3.85 -3.08 10.94
CA LEU A 215 2.85 -3.07 12.00
C LEU A 215 2.47 -1.64 12.40
N ASN A 216 3.45 -0.76 12.60
CA ASN A 216 3.20 0.65 12.90
C ASN A 216 2.44 1.35 11.79
N THR A 217 2.74 1.05 10.53
CA THR A 217 2.01 1.58 9.36
C THR A 217 0.55 1.14 9.37
N ILE A 218 0.27 -0.14 9.64
CA ILE A 218 -1.11 -0.65 9.77
C ILE A 218 -1.85 0.07 10.89
N LEU A 219 -1.23 0.23 12.07
CA LEU A 219 -1.84 0.91 13.20
C LEU A 219 -2.08 2.40 12.91
N ALA A 220 -1.14 3.08 12.26
CA ALA A 220 -1.29 4.47 11.85
C ALA A 220 -2.42 4.64 10.85
N LEU A 221 -2.45 3.81 9.80
CA LEU A 221 -3.52 3.83 8.80
C LEU A 221 -4.87 3.40 9.38
N PHE A 222 -4.89 2.46 10.34
CA PHE A 222 -6.12 2.12 11.08
C PHE A 222 -6.65 3.31 11.85
N ARG A 223 -5.78 4.02 12.59
CA ARG A 223 -6.13 5.26 13.30
C ARG A 223 -6.68 6.32 12.35
N ASP A 224 -6.06 6.49 11.18
CA ASP A 224 -6.38 7.57 10.26
C ASP A 224 -7.64 7.29 9.42
N TYR A 225 -7.85 6.04 8.98
CA TYR A 225 -8.99 5.66 8.15
C TYR A 225 -10.21 5.13 8.93
N LYS A 226 -10.03 4.65 10.16
CA LYS A 226 -11.12 4.16 11.03
C LYS A 226 -11.00 4.70 12.47
N PRO A 227 -10.90 6.03 12.64
CA PRO A 227 -10.62 6.63 13.94
C PRO A 227 -11.66 6.29 15.00
N LEU A 228 -12.94 6.24 14.65
CA LEU A 228 -14.00 5.87 15.60
C LEU A 228 -13.82 4.44 16.11
N THR A 229 -13.44 3.50 15.26
CA THR A 229 -13.20 2.11 15.68
C THR A 229 -11.94 2.02 16.54
N PHE A 230 -10.87 2.73 16.16
CA PHE A 230 -9.59 2.72 16.87
C PHE A 230 -9.73 3.32 18.29
N PHE A 231 -10.12 4.59 18.36
CA PHE A 231 -10.27 5.29 19.63
C PHE A 231 -11.50 4.82 20.42
N GLY A 232 -12.56 4.41 19.73
CA GLY A 232 -13.78 3.89 20.32
C GLY A 232 -13.56 2.56 21.05
N SER A 233 -12.86 1.60 20.44
CA SER A 233 -12.54 0.34 21.09
C SER A 233 -11.65 0.53 22.32
N PHE A 234 -10.64 1.41 22.21
CA PHE A 234 -9.80 1.77 23.36
C PHE A 234 -10.60 2.47 24.46
N GLY A 235 -11.47 3.41 24.10
CA GLY A 235 -12.32 4.14 25.04
C GLY A 235 -13.28 3.23 25.79
N VAL A 236 -13.95 2.32 25.09
CA VAL A 236 -14.83 1.32 25.70
C VAL A 236 -14.05 0.40 26.64
N LEU A 237 -12.87 -0.06 26.24
CA LEU A 237 -12.00 -0.88 27.09
C LEU A 237 -11.63 -0.15 28.39
N MET A 238 -11.22 1.13 28.31
CA MET A 238 -10.89 1.93 29.50
C MET A 238 -12.09 2.12 30.43
N ILE A 239 -13.28 2.35 29.88
CA ILE A 239 -14.53 2.46 30.69
C ILE A 239 -14.86 1.13 31.38
N LEU A 240 -14.75 0.00 30.65
CA LEU A 240 -14.98 -1.32 31.25
C LEU A 240 -13.98 -1.62 32.36
N LEU A 241 -12.70 -1.25 32.17
CA LEU A 241 -11.68 -1.38 33.21
C LEU A 241 -11.94 -0.46 34.41
N ALA A 242 -12.52 0.73 34.18
CA ALA A 242 -12.92 1.65 35.26
C ALA A 242 -14.09 1.14 36.10
N LEU A 243 -15.01 0.37 35.50
CA LEU A 243 -16.15 -0.19 36.20
C LEU A 243 -15.76 -1.18 37.32
N ILE A 244 -14.67 -1.93 37.14
CA ILE A 244 -14.21 -2.91 38.15
C ILE A 244 -13.85 -2.22 39.45
N PRO A 245 -12.90 -1.28 39.54
CA PRO A 245 -12.58 -0.58 40.78
C PRO A 245 -13.75 0.29 41.26
N GLY A 246 -14.53 0.86 40.34
CA GLY A 246 -15.71 1.64 40.68
C GLY A 246 -16.77 0.81 41.42
N LEU A 247 -17.08 -0.38 40.93
CA LEU A 247 -18.03 -1.28 41.55
C LEU A 247 -17.56 -1.76 42.96
N ILE A 248 -16.27 -2.08 43.07
CA ILE A 248 -15.68 -2.47 44.38
C ILE A 248 -15.88 -1.37 45.42
N ILE A 249 -15.64 -0.10 45.04
CA ILE A 249 -15.78 1.04 45.95
C ILE A 249 -17.26 1.22 46.37
N VAL A 250 -18.17 1.16 45.40
CA VAL A 250 -19.61 1.32 45.69
C VAL A 250 -20.10 0.24 46.65
N VAL A 251 -19.76 -1.03 46.39
CA VAL A 251 -20.15 -2.16 47.27
C VAL A 251 -19.54 -2.01 48.68
N GLU A 252 -18.27 -1.67 48.80
CA GLU A 252 -17.62 -1.44 50.09
C GLU A 252 -18.22 -0.23 50.85
N SER A 253 -18.51 0.85 50.13
CA SER A 253 -19.09 2.06 50.72
C SER A 253 -20.49 1.79 51.30
N ILE A 254 -21.30 1.02 50.58
CA ILE A 254 -22.64 0.58 51.06
C ILE A 254 -22.50 -0.34 52.29
N ALA A 255 -21.53 -1.28 52.26
CA ALA A 255 -21.36 -2.25 53.35
C ALA A 255 -20.73 -1.64 54.62
N LYS A 256 -19.83 -0.66 54.48
CA LYS A 256 -19.04 -0.09 55.60
C LYS A 256 -19.44 1.33 56.00
N GLY A 257 -20.30 2.01 55.25
CA GLY A 257 -20.72 3.39 55.47
C GLY A 257 -19.66 4.46 55.23
N THR A 258 -18.48 4.08 54.73
CA THR A 258 -17.36 5.00 54.46
C THR A 258 -16.59 4.61 53.20
N ALA A 259 -16.14 5.58 52.42
CA ALA A 259 -15.25 5.35 51.26
C ALA A 259 -13.80 5.14 51.73
N VAL A 260 -13.38 3.88 51.87
CA VAL A 260 -12.08 3.50 52.50
C VAL A 260 -10.91 3.49 51.54
N ARG A 261 -11.14 3.57 50.23
CA ARG A 261 -10.04 3.38 49.21
C ARG A 261 -9.90 4.53 48.22
N LEU A 262 -9.49 5.70 48.74
CA LEU A 262 -9.25 6.89 47.89
C LEU A 262 -8.38 6.64 46.64
N PRO A 263 -7.25 5.90 46.73
CA PRO A 263 -6.45 5.64 45.52
C PRO A 263 -7.18 4.85 44.44
N LEU A 264 -8.07 3.93 44.86
CA LEU A 264 -8.88 3.13 43.92
C LEU A 264 -9.96 3.99 43.24
N ALA A 265 -10.54 4.94 43.97
CA ALA A 265 -11.50 5.91 43.43
C ALA A 265 -10.83 6.82 42.36
N VAL A 266 -9.65 7.32 42.66
CA VAL A 266 -8.86 8.12 41.70
C VAL A 266 -8.54 7.31 40.45
N LEU A 267 -8.14 6.04 40.60
CA LEU A 267 -7.87 5.15 39.44
C LEU A 267 -9.12 4.94 38.58
N ALA A 268 -10.27 4.61 39.20
CA ALA A 268 -11.54 4.42 38.51
C ALA A 268 -11.95 5.67 37.71
N THR A 269 -11.89 6.84 38.36
CA THR A 269 -12.21 8.12 37.73
C THR A 269 -11.25 8.44 36.61
N GLY A 270 -9.94 8.24 36.80
CA GLY A 270 -8.90 8.45 35.78
C GLY A 270 -9.14 7.58 34.56
N LEU A 271 -9.38 6.28 34.74
CA LEU A 271 -9.68 5.36 33.63
C LEU A 271 -10.98 5.75 32.91
N GLY A 272 -12.03 6.12 33.63
CA GLY A 272 -13.30 6.56 33.06
C GLY A 272 -13.15 7.83 32.21
N LEU A 273 -12.42 8.83 32.72
CA LEU A 273 -12.11 10.05 32.00
C LEU A 273 -11.26 9.78 30.73
N CYS A 274 -10.23 8.96 30.86
CA CYS A 274 -9.43 8.55 29.69
C CYS A 274 -10.30 7.86 28.63
N GLY A 275 -11.21 6.99 29.04
CA GLY A 275 -12.14 6.32 28.14
C GLY A 275 -13.08 7.30 27.42
N LEU A 276 -13.66 8.25 28.17
CA LEU A 276 -14.56 9.27 27.61
C LEU A 276 -13.81 10.20 26.66
N LEU A 277 -12.62 10.65 27.02
CA LEU A 277 -11.77 11.47 26.15
C LEU A 277 -11.40 10.73 24.85
N SER A 278 -11.05 9.45 24.95
CA SER A 278 -10.76 8.63 23.76
C SER A 278 -11.98 8.53 22.83
N LEU A 279 -13.18 8.28 23.37
CA LEU A 279 -14.41 8.26 22.58
C LEU A 279 -14.66 9.60 21.88
N THR A 280 -14.49 10.71 22.60
CA THR A 280 -14.65 12.06 22.05
C THR A 280 -13.68 12.33 20.92
N VAL A 281 -12.39 12.01 21.09
CA VAL A 281 -11.37 12.12 20.05
C VAL A 281 -11.74 11.26 18.83
N GLY A 282 -12.19 10.04 19.05
CA GLY A 282 -12.64 9.13 17.98
C GLY A 282 -13.79 9.71 17.15
N LEU A 283 -14.79 10.33 17.81
CA LEU A 283 -15.92 10.98 17.15
C LEU A 283 -15.49 12.20 16.34
N ILE A 284 -14.63 13.05 16.91
CA ILE A 284 -14.11 14.26 16.23
C ILE A 284 -13.33 13.86 14.98
N LEU A 285 -12.37 12.93 15.12
CA LEU A 285 -11.54 12.49 13.99
C LEU A 285 -12.38 11.77 12.93
N HIS A 286 -13.41 11.01 13.31
CA HIS A 286 -14.34 10.39 12.36
C HIS A 286 -15.11 11.44 11.56
N SER A 287 -15.58 12.50 12.21
CA SER A 287 -16.26 13.61 11.53
C SER A 287 -15.36 14.34 10.56
N ILE A 288 -14.09 14.58 10.94
CA ILE A 288 -13.09 15.20 10.09
C ILE A 288 -12.78 14.31 8.88
N ALA A 289 -12.52 13.01 9.10
CA ALA A 289 -12.23 12.06 8.03
C ALA A 289 -13.39 11.96 7.01
N ARG A 290 -14.63 11.95 7.48
CA ARG A 290 -15.81 11.95 6.61
C ARG A 290 -15.91 13.22 5.75
N ARG A 291 -15.70 14.40 6.35
CA ARG A 291 -15.67 15.66 5.61
C ARG A 291 -14.53 15.72 4.57
N SER A 292 -13.37 15.19 4.91
CA SER A 292 -12.26 15.10 3.97
C SER A 292 -12.62 14.24 2.76
N GLN A 293 -13.29 13.10 2.96
CA GLN A 293 -13.78 12.25 1.86
C GLN A 293 -14.83 12.95 0.98
N GLU A 294 -15.73 13.71 1.58
CA GLU A 294 -16.72 14.52 0.84
C GLU A 294 -16.03 15.59 -0.03
N LEU A 295 -15.01 16.26 0.48
CA LEU A 295 -14.20 17.23 -0.27
C LEU A 295 -13.40 16.59 -1.40
N GLU A 296 -12.76 15.44 -1.15
CA GLU A 296 -12.06 14.69 -2.22
C GLU A 296 -13.01 14.33 -3.35
N TYR A 297 -14.21 13.83 -3.03
CA TYR A 297 -15.22 13.51 -4.02
C TYR A 297 -15.66 14.73 -4.85
N GLN A 298 -15.89 15.87 -4.21
CA GLN A 298 -16.23 17.11 -4.91
C GLN A 298 -15.10 17.59 -5.83
N LEU A 299 -13.84 17.48 -5.40
CA LEU A 299 -12.68 17.82 -6.22
C LEU A 299 -12.52 16.88 -7.41
N GLU A 300 -12.78 15.58 -7.25
CA GLU A 300 -12.79 14.62 -8.38
C GLU A 300 -13.86 14.99 -9.41
N MET A 301 -15.07 15.30 -8.95
CA MET A 301 -16.19 15.72 -9.84
C MET A 301 -15.84 17.00 -10.62
N LEU A 302 -15.31 18.03 -9.96
CA LEU A 302 -14.88 19.27 -10.61
C LEU A 302 -13.73 19.03 -11.61
N THR A 303 -12.82 18.15 -11.29
CA THR A 303 -11.71 17.80 -12.19
C THR A 303 -12.22 17.08 -13.43
N ASP A 304 -13.21 16.20 -13.29
CA ASP A 304 -13.83 15.48 -14.40
C ASP A 304 -14.69 16.41 -15.28
N GLU A 305 -15.38 17.40 -14.70
CA GLU A 305 -16.09 18.45 -15.46
C GLU A 305 -15.11 19.29 -16.27
N LEU A 306 -14.03 19.79 -15.64
CA LEU A 306 -13.01 20.57 -16.33
C LEU A 306 -12.34 19.80 -17.48
N ARG A 307 -12.16 18.48 -17.33
CA ARG A 307 -11.62 17.64 -18.41
C ARG A 307 -12.60 17.47 -19.57
N ARG A 308 -13.91 17.47 -19.33
CA ARG A 308 -14.93 17.40 -20.40
C ARG A 308 -15.04 18.72 -21.17
N ASP A 309 -14.82 19.83 -20.49
CA ASP A 309 -14.95 21.18 -21.07
C ASP A 309 -13.65 21.62 -21.80
N LEU A 310 -12.52 20.96 -21.56
CA LEU A 310 -11.31 21.19 -22.35
C LEU A 310 -11.48 20.60 -23.74
N PRO A 311 -11.42 21.41 -24.84
CA PRO A 311 -11.51 20.88 -26.18
C PRO A 311 -10.42 19.85 -26.39
N THR A 312 -10.81 18.65 -26.79
CA THR A 312 -9.89 17.63 -27.30
C THR A 312 -9.10 18.28 -28.45
N ASN A 313 -7.86 18.62 -28.24
CA ASN A 313 -6.94 19.06 -29.28
C ASN A 313 -6.66 17.92 -30.29
N ALA A 314 -7.68 17.54 -31.03
CA ALA A 314 -7.61 16.82 -32.27
C ALA A 314 -7.58 17.86 -33.38
N GLY A 315 -6.37 18.40 -33.66
CA GLY A 315 -6.28 19.32 -34.81
C GLY A 315 -5.18 20.37 -34.72
N VAL A 316 -3.97 20.00 -34.35
CA VAL A 316 -2.79 20.80 -34.73
C VAL A 316 -1.81 19.87 -35.46
N SER A 317 -2.24 19.42 -36.63
CA SER A 317 -1.35 19.00 -37.71
C SER A 317 -1.56 20.00 -38.87
N GLY A 318 -0.61 20.87 -39.07
CA GLY A 318 -0.63 21.72 -40.26
C GLY A 318 -0.19 23.15 -39.98
N VAL A 319 1.07 23.36 -39.61
CA VAL A 319 1.78 24.57 -39.98
C VAL A 319 3.10 24.11 -40.55
N GLU A 320 3.10 23.92 -41.88
CA GLU A 320 4.29 23.87 -42.68
C GLU A 320 5.08 25.16 -42.47
N ALA A 321 6.32 24.99 -42.05
CA ALA A 321 7.32 26.04 -42.04
C ALA A 321 7.77 26.32 -43.47
N GLU A 322 7.22 27.35 -44.12
CA GLU A 322 7.93 28.06 -45.18
C GLU A 322 9.09 28.87 -44.54
N ARG A 323 10.27 28.56 -44.99
CA ARG A 323 11.46 29.40 -44.81
C ARG A 323 11.62 30.31 -46.02
N PRO A 324 12.13 31.51 -45.85
CA PRO A 324 13.05 32.08 -46.81
C PRO A 324 14.50 31.72 -46.48
#